data_fc21dd556861637954e46b4cb2c2072f
#
_entry.id   fc21dd556861637954e46b4cb2c2072f
#
_cell.length_a   1.000
_cell.length_b   1.000
_cell.length_c   1.000
_cell.angle_alpha   90.00
_cell.angle_beta   90.00
_cell.angle_gamma   90.00
#
_symmetry.space_group_name_H-M   'P 1'
#
loop_
_entity.id
_entity.type
_entity.pdbx_description
1 polymer ?
#
loop_
_entity_poly.entity_id
_entity_poly.type
_entity_poly.pdbx_seq_one_letter_code
_entity_poly.pdbx_strand_id
1 'polypeptide(L)'
;VTIEAIVQAAILERRALSFTYEGDGLPARTGHPHALFLSPTGETLVDVFQVSGFTSTGSLPAWRSFNVDKIISARRLDSTYELAPGWDPDGPKYAGGIMAMV
;
A
#
# COMPACT_ATOMS: atom_id res chain seq x y z
N VAL A 1 0.15 -17.26 -5.91
CA VAL A 1 0.86 -16.13 -5.27
C VAL A 1 -0.10 -15.42 -4.33
N THR A 2 0.35 -15.15 -3.11
CA THR A 2 -0.47 -14.45 -2.13
C THR A 2 -0.49 -12.94 -2.41
N ILE A 3 -1.54 -12.28 -1.90
CA ILE A 3 -1.62 -10.81 -1.96
C ILE A 3 -0.39 -10.19 -1.27
N GLU A 4 -0.01 -10.71 -0.11
CA GLU A 4 1.15 -10.20 0.62
C GLU A 4 2.43 -10.28 -0.23
N ALA A 5 2.64 -11.38 -0.95
CA ALA A 5 3.80 -11.55 -1.82
C ALA A 5 3.81 -10.55 -2.98
N ILE A 6 2.63 -10.28 -3.56
CA ILE A 6 2.50 -9.29 -4.63
C ILE A 6 2.84 -7.89 -4.10
N VAL A 7 2.32 -7.54 -2.95
CA VAL A 7 2.58 -6.23 -2.31
C VAL A 7 4.07 -6.09 -1.99
N GLN A 8 4.67 -7.13 -1.40
CA GLN A 8 6.09 -7.12 -1.06
C GLN A 8 6.96 -6.92 -2.30
N ALA A 9 6.67 -7.65 -3.37
CA ALA A 9 7.42 -7.51 -4.63
C ALA A 9 7.29 -6.10 -5.20
N ALA A 10 6.09 -5.52 -5.16
CA ALA A 10 5.87 -4.16 -5.65
C ALA A 10 6.71 -3.15 -4.87
N ILE A 11 6.78 -3.28 -3.55
CA ILE A 11 7.60 -2.41 -2.71
C ILE A 11 9.09 -2.54 -3.05
N LEU A 12 9.59 -3.77 -3.08
CA LEU A 12 11.02 -4.01 -3.29
C LEU A 12 11.50 -3.60 -4.67
N GLU A 13 10.62 -3.68 -5.67
CA GLU A 13 10.94 -3.28 -7.05
C GLU A 13 10.51 -1.84 -7.37
N ARG A 14 9.91 -1.15 -6.41
CA ARG A 14 9.33 0.18 -6.59
C ARG A 14 8.40 0.26 -7.80
N ARG A 15 7.50 -0.71 -7.88
CA ARG A 15 6.47 -0.78 -8.90
C ARG A 15 5.13 -0.34 -8.33
N ALA A 16 4.39 0.46 -9.08
CA ALA A 16 3.04 0.85 -8.70
C ALA A 16 2.16 -0.40 -8.57
N LEU A 17 1.14 -0.29 -7.71
CA LEU A 17 0.23 -1.38 -7.40
C LEU A 17 -1.19 -0.96 -7.75
N SER A 18 -1.91 -1.84 -8.47
CA SER A 18 -3.35 -1.68 -8.67
C SER A 18 -4.05 -2.73 -7.82
N PHE A 19 -5.07 -2.33 -7.06
CA PHE A 19 -5.73 -3.27 -6.16
C PHE A 19 -7.18 -2.88 -5.88
N THR A 20 -7.96 -3.89 -5.51
CA THR A 20 -9.33 -3.70 -5.03
C THR A 20 -9.40 -4.05 -3.56
N TYR A 21 -10.19 -3.31 -2.81
CA TYR A 21 -10.29 -3.41 -1.36
C TYR A 21 -11.73 -3.69 -0.95
N GLU A 22 -11.92 -4.42 0.13
CA GLU A 22 -13.25 -4.75 0.66
C GLU A 22 -14.10 -3.49 0.82
N GLY A 23 -15.32 -3.53 0.29
CA GLY A 23 -16.25 -2.41 0.39
C GLY A 23 -16.09 -1.30 -0.64
N ASP A 24 -15.06 -1.37 -1.49
CA ASP A 24 -14.84 -0.34 -2.51
C ASP A 24 -15.75 -0.52 -3.71
N GLY A 25 -16.07 0.61 -4.36
CA GLY A 25 -16.58 0.63 -5.72
C GLY A 25 -15.43 0.65 -6.73
N LEU A 26 -15.75 0.88 -7.99
CA LEU A 26 -14.79 1.00 -9.08
C LEU A 26 -14.43 2.47 -9.31
N PRO A 27 -13.30 2.77 -9.94
CA PRO A 27 -12.26 1.84 -10.42
C PRO A 27 -11.32 1.38 -9.31
N ALA A 28 -10.49 0.37 -9.61
CA ALA A 28 -9.50 -0.12 -8.67
C ALA A 28 -8.57 1.01 -8.21
N ARG A 29 -8.06 0.91 -6.98
CA ARG A 29 -7.10 1.88 -6.47
C ARG A 29 -5.75 1.65 -7.12
N THR A 30 -5.04 2.73 -7.40
CA THR A 30 -3.66 2.68 -7.92
C THR A 30 -2.80 3.54 -7.04
N GLY A 31 -1.66 3.01 -6.61
CA GLY A 31 -0.79 3.76 -5.72
C GLY A 31 0.63 3.22 -5.66
N HIS A 32 1.42 3.89 -4.84
CA HIS A 32 2.84 3.62 -4.66
C HIS A 32 3.04 3.04 -3.25
N PRO A 33 3.18 1.71 -3.11
CA PRO A 33 3.35 1.11 -1.78
C PRO A 33 4.75 1.39 -1.24
N HIS A 34 4.84 1.83 0.02
CA HIS A 34 6.11 2.21 0.62
C HIS A 34 6.56 1.30 1.74
N ALA A 35 5.64 0.74 2.52
CA ALA A 35 5.98 -0.15 3.63
C ALA A 35 4.92 -1.20 3.86
N LEU A 36 5.37 -2.42 4.09
CA LEU A 36 4.55 -3.54 4.56
C LEU A 36 4.99 -3.79 6.00
N PHE A 37 4.07 -3.70 6.96
CA PHE A 37 4.44 -3.71 8.38
C PHE A 37 3.37 -4.33 9.26
N LEU A 38 3.77 -4.67 10.50
CA LEU A 38 2.84 -5.15 11.51
C LEU A 38 2.36 -3.98 12.37
N SER A 39 1.05 -3.89 12.55
CA SER A 39 0.45 -2.92 13.45
C SER A 39 0.64 -3.38 14.90
N PRO A 40 0.46 -2.48 15.89
CA PRO A 40 0.52 -2.87 17.30
C PRO A 40 -0.50 -3.95 17.69
N THR A 41 -1.59 -4.09 16.94
CA THR A 41 -2.62 -5.10 17.17
C THR A 41 -2.40 -6.39 16.39
N GLY A 42 -1.27 -6.52 15.68
CA GLY A 42 -0.90 -7.75 14.97
C GLY A 42 -1.43 -7.88 13.55
N GLU A 43 -2.01 -6.83 13.01
CA GLU A 43 -2.48 -6.82 11.62
C GLU A 43 -1.36 -6.50 10.65
N THR A 44 -1.37 -7.12 9.47
CA THR A 44 -0.42 -6.77 8.41
C THR A 44 -1.01 -5.63 7.58
N LEU A 45 -0.33 -4.49 7.59
CA LEU A 45 -0.77 -3.29 6.89
C LEU A 45 0.23 -2.89 5.81
N VAL A 46 -0.28 -2.20 4.79
CA VAL A 46 0.57 -1.59 3.76
C VAL A 46 0.27 -0.11 3.67
N ASP A 47 1.31 0.70 3.70
CA ASP A 47 1.21 2.15 3.48
C ASP A 47 1.41 2.44 2.02
N VAL A 48 0.40 3.06 1.41
CA VAL A 48 0.36 3.37 -0.02
C VAL A 48 0.12 4.86 -0.21
N PHE A 49 0.92 5.47 -1.08
CA PHE A 49 0.62 6.81 -1.57
C PHE A 49 -0.30 6.65 -2.77
N GLN A 50 -1.60 6.73 -2.53
CA GLN A 50 -2.61 6.47 -3.57
C GLN A 50 -2.70 7.65 -4.53
N VAL A 51 -2.61 7.37 -5.82
CA VAL A 51 -2.59 8.40 -6.86
C VAL A 51 -3.86 8.45 -7.69
N SER A 52 -4.61 7.35 -7.77
CA SER A 52 -5.87 7.32 -8.53
C SER A 52 -6.76 6.17 -8.06
N GLY A 53 -7.95 6.11 -8.61
CA GLY A 53 -8.91 5.06 -8.32
C GLY A 53 -9.92 5.43 -7.26
N PHE A 54 -10.61 4.41 -6.75
CA PHE A 54 -11.69 4.63 -5.77
C PHE A 54 -11.16 5.30 -4.50
N THR A 55 -11.91 6.28 -4.00
CA THR A 55 -11.68 6.87 -2.68
C THR A 55 -13.03 7.25 -2.08
N SER A 56 -13.20 6.96 -0.79
CA SER A 56 -14.42 7.33 -0.06
C SER A 56 -14.27 8.67 0.65
N THR A 57 -13.05 9.17 0.79
CA THR A 57 -12.78 10.40 1.53
C THR A 57 -11.62 11.17 0.91
N GLY A 58 -11.76 12.49 0.88
CA GLY A 58 -10.68 13.38 0.49
C GLY A 58 -10.30 13.31 -0.99
N SER A 59 -9.29 14.07 -1.32
CA SER A 59 -8.75 14.13 -2.67
C SER A 59 -7.47 13.33 -2.78
N LEU A 60 -7.11 12.96 -4.01
CA LEU A 60 -5.87 12.27 -4.30
C LEU A 60 -4.87 13.22 -4.97
N PRO A 61 -3.56 12.97 -4.84
CA PRO A 61 -2.94 11.85 -4.15
C PRO A 61 -2.94 12.02 -2.63
N ALA A 62 -2.92 10.92 -1.91
CA ALA A 62 -2.91 10.94 -0.45
C ALA A 62 -2.33 9.66 0.13
N TRP A 63 -1.73 9.77 1.32
CA TRP A 63 -1.29 8.60 2.09
C TRP A 63 -2.48 7.83 2.64
N ARG A 64 -2.45 6.51 2.49
CA ARG A 64 -3.48 5.61 3.00
C ARG A 64 -2.83 4.34 3.52
N SER A 65 -3.40 3.77 4.59
CA SER A 65 -2.99 2.46 5.10
C SER A 65 -4.10 1.45 4.82
N PHE A 66 -3.72 0.27 4.33
CA PHE A 66 -4.66 -0.79 4.00
C PHE A 66 -4.31 -2.07 4.72
N ASN A 67 -5.33 -2.78 5.21
CA ASN A 67 -5.14 -4.09 5.81
C ASN A 67 -5.01 -5.11 4.66
N VAL A 68 -3.88 -5.80 4.60
CA VAL A 68 -3.60 -6.75 3.52
C VAL A 68 -4.68 -7.84 3.41
N ASP A 69 -5.23 -8.27 4.55
CA ASP A 69 -6.27 -9.30 4.56
C ASP A 69 -7.58 -8.84 3.91
N LYS A 70 -7.77 -7.52 3.74
CA LYS A 70 -8.96 -6.96 3.11
C LYS A 70 -8.74 -6.59 1.65
N ILE A 71 -7.55 -6.78 1.13
CA ILE A 71 -7.28 -6.60 -0.30
C ILE A 71 -7.82 -7.83 -1.04
N ILE A 72 -8.74 -7.60 -1.97
CA ILE A 72 -9.41 -8.68 -2.71
C ILE A 72 -8.54 -9.16 -3.86
N SER A 73 -7.96 -8.23 -4.61
CA SER A 73 -7.06 -8.54 -5.72
C SER A 73 -5.99 -7.47 -5.81
N ALA A 74 -4.82 -7.85 -6.28
CA ALA A 74 -3.70 -6.93 -6.43
C ALA A 74 -2.89 -7.30 -7.66
N ARG A 75 -2.36 -6.28 -8.34
CA ARG A 75 -1.52 -6.46 -9.52
C ARG A 75 -0.39 -5.45 -9.49
N ARG A 76 0.83 -5.96 -9.64
CA ARG A 76 2.02 -5.13 -9.79
C ARG A 76 2.02 -4.54 -11.21
N LEU A 77 2.19 -3.22 -11.31
CA LEU A 77 2.22 -2.54 -12.60
C LEU A 77 3.66 -2.37 -13.08
N ASP A 78 3.82 -2.00 -14.36
CA ASP A 78 5.16 -1.77 -14.92
C ASP A 78 5.74 -0.41 -14.55
N SER A 79 4.90 0.56 -14.19
CA SER A 79 5.37 1.89 -13.83
C SER A 79 6.10 1.87 -12.49
N THR A 80 7.16 2.68 -12.40
CA THR A 80 7.95 2.86 -11.19
C THR A 80 7.63 4.21 -10.56
N TYR A 81 8.12 4.47 -9.34
CA TYR A 81 7.83 5.71 -8.64
C TYR A 81 8.99 6.16 -7.78
N GLU A 82 9.00 7.46 -7.48
CA GLU A 82 9.92 8.04 -6.51
C GLU A 82 9.30 8.02 -5.12
N LEU A 83 10.13 8.19 -4.09
CA LEU A 83 9.62 8.27 -2.72
C LEU A 83 8.63 9.43 -2.61
N ALA A 84 7.46 9.15 -2.05
CA ALA A 84 6.41 10.14 -1.92
C ALA A 84 6.71 11.15 -0.80
N PRO A 85 6.19 12.37 -0.90
CA PRO A 85 6.35 13.36 0.16
C PRO A 85 5.83 12.84 1.50
N GLY A 86 6.58 13.11 2.57
CA GLY A 86 6.18 12.69 3.91
C GLY A 86 6.60 11.27 4.28
N TRP A 87 7.28 10.54 3.40
CA TRP A 87 7.78 9.21 3.73
C TRP A 87 8.80 9.28 4.87
N ASP A 88 8.55 8.50 5.92
CA ASP A 88 9.42 8.44 7.09
C ASP A 88 9.47 7.01 7.64
N PRO A 89 10.55 6.25 7.36
CA PRO A 89 10.67 4.87 7.82
C PRO A 89 10.87 4.76 9.34
N ASP A 90 11.19 5.86 10.01
CA ASP A 90 11.40 5.89 11.47
C ASP A 90 10.13 6.28 12.23
N GLY A 91 9.00 6.39 11.54
CA GLY A 91 7.74 6.76 12.16
C GLY A 91 7.30 5.76 13.24
N PRO A 92 6.60 6.23 14.29
CA PRO A 92 6.21 5.37 15.40
C PRO A 92 5.22 4.25 15.02
N LYS A 93 4.50 4.40 13.94
CA LYS A 93 3.56 3.37 13.47
C LYS A 93 4.26 2.06 13.07
N TYR A 94 5.56 2.11 12.82
CA TYR A 94 6.35 0.94 12.41
C TYR A 94 7.02 0.22 13.58
N ALA A 95 6.69 0.59 14.83
CA ALA A 95 7.31 -0.02 16.02
C ALA A 95 7.06 -1.53 16.12
N GLY A 96 5.98 -2.06 15.50
CA GLY A 96 5.68 -3.48 15.46
C GLY A 96 6.54 -4.29 14.48
N GLY A 97 7.33 -3.62 13.66
CA GLY A 97 8.25 -4.23 12.70
C GLY A 97 7.85 -3.99 11.26
N ILE A 98 8.84 -3.63 10.45
CA ILE A 98 8.69 -3.49 8.99
C ILE A 98 9.10 -4.79 8.33
N MET A 99 8.22 -5.34 7.48
CA MET A 99 8.48 -6.59 6.75
C MET A 99 9.13 -6.31 5.40
N ALA A 100 8.80 -5.18 4.77
CA ALA A 100 9.41 -4.71 3.54
C ALA A 100 9.20 -3.21 3.42
N MET A 101 10.17 -2.50 2.83
CA MET A 101 10.06 -1.06 2.59
C MET A 101 10.88 -0.65 1.37
N VAL A 102 10.56 0.52 0.83
CA VAL A 102 11.31 1.13 -0.27
C VAL A 102 12.74 1.49 0.11
#